data_2fdd84e76ce58a8bdb370e648ed9847a
#
_entry.id   2fdd84e76ce58a8bdb370e648ed9847a
#
_cell.length_a   1.000
_cell.length_b   1.000
_cell.length_c   1.000
_cell.angle_alpha   90.00
_cell.angle_beta   90.00
_cell.angle_gamma   90.00
#
_symmetry.space_group_name_H-M   'P 1'
#
loop_
_entity.id
_entity.type
_entity.pdbx_description
1 polymer ?
#
loop_
_entity_poly.entity_id
_entity_poly.type
_entity_poly.pdbx_seq_one_letter_code
_entity_poly.pdbx_strand_id
1 'polypeptide(L)'
;MSLGYLLLEDGTVFRGRSVAADGVAFGEAVFTTGMTGYQETLTDPSYAGQLVAFTAAMVGNYGVRDERGESGAAHAKAALMRALGGEDWAQWLRREGLVALDGIDTRSLVMRLREAGAMRAVAVSDEVARPVADALEEILAQPAMEGQALVAQVSTRVPYVYAETGSPHVALVDYGAKRSIARRLADAGAAVTVVPHSTPSSELARFDGVVLSNGPGDPEPLHAETQTVRELVGRVPVLGICLGHQLLGLATGYETFKLPFGHRGANHPVLERRTGRVLVTSQNHGFAVRPSEDDEATHVSLYDGTVEGFDFPALRARSVQFHPEAGPGPHDAWPILASWVEELRP
;
A
#
# COMPACT_ATOMS: atom_id res chain seq x y z
N MET A 1 -12.95 28.16 8.46
CA MET A 1 -12.08 26.99 8.75
C MET A 1 -12.25 26.71 10.24
N SER A 2 -12.77 25.54 10.57
CA SER A 2 -12.94 25.07 11.95
C SER A 2 -11.61 24.56 12.50
N LEU A 3 -11.47 24.57 13.83
CA LEU A 3 -10.37 23.87 14.49
C LEU A 3 -10.72 22.37 14.53
N GLY A 4 -9.81 21.56 14.02
CA GLY A 4 -9.89 20.12 14.09
C GLY A 4 -8.71 19.54 14.89
N TYR A 5 -8.72 18.22 15.07
CA TYR A 5 -7.64 17.53 15.75
C TYR A 5 -7.45 16.11 15.22
N LEU A 6 -6.23 15.60 15.43
CA LEU A 6 -5.92 14.18 15.45
C LEU A 6 -5.78 13.76 16.91
N LEU A 7 -6.47 12.71 17.32
CA LEU A 7 -6.29 12.06 18.61
C LEU A 7 -5.78 10.64 18.40
N LEU A 8 -4.71 10.28 19.10
CA LEU A 8 -4.17 8.92 19.14
C LEU A 8 -4.76 8.14 20.31
N GLU A 9 -4.74 6.81 20.25
CA GLU A 9 -5.28 5.94 21.29
C GLU A 9 -4.59 6.06 22.66
N ASP A 10 -3.39 6.61 22.69
CA ASP A 10 -2.66 6.90 23.92
C ASP A 10 -3.07 8.24 24.58
N GLY A 11 -4.06 8.93 23.99
CA GLY A 11 -4.55 10.23 24.45
C GLY A 11 -3.77 11.44 23.91
N THR A 12 -2.73 11.24 23.08
CA THR A 12 -1.98 12.35 22.49
C THR A 12 -2.82 13.08 21.43
N VAL A 13 -2.88 14.42 21.53
CA VAL A 13 -3.68 15.27 20.65
C VAL A 13 -2.80 16.19 19.84
N PHE A 14 -3.03 16.22 18.53
CA PHE A 14 -2.44 17.17 17.58
C PHE A 14 -3.54 18.06 17.00
N ARG A 15 -3.53 19.35 17.28
CA ARG A 15 -4.51 20.30 16.77
C ARG A 15 -4.08 20.89 15.45
N GLY A 16 -5.07 21.15 14.58
CA GLY A 16 -4.88 21.74 13.26
C GLY A 16 -6.14 22.43 12.79
N ARG A 17 -6.16 22.84 11.53
CA ARG A 17 -7.31 23.45 10.86
C ARG A 17 -7.91 22.46 9.89
N SER A 18 -9.24 22.35 9.86
CA SER A 18 -9.93 21.61 8.81
C SER A 18 -9.84 22.36 7.48
N VAL A 19 -9.43 21.66 6.41
CA VAL A 19 -9.22 22.25 5.08
C VAL A 19 -9.95 21.52 3.96
N ALA A 20 -10.66 20.44 4.28
CA ALA A 20 -11.34 19.61 3.29
C ALA A 20 -12.77 19.24 3.71
N ALA A 21 -13.16 17.96 3.67
CA ALA A 21 -14.48 17.51 4.06
C ALA A 21 -14.69 17.58 5.58
N ASP A 22 -15.90 17.94 5.98
CA ASP A 22 -16.31 17.83 7.39
C ASP A 22 -16.57 16.37 7.74
N GLY A 23 -16.28 16.01 9.00
CA GLY A 23 -16.54 14.67 9.49
C GLY A 23 -15.53 14.16 10.51
N VAL A 24 -15.61 12.85 10.72
CA VAL A 24 -14.78 12.07 11.64
C VAL A 24 -14.25 10.86 10.88
N ALA A 25 -12.94 10.64 10.95
CA ALA A 25 -12.27 9.52 10.28
C ALA A 25 -11.47 8.71 11.30
N PHE A 26 -11.86 7.45 11.51
CA PHE A 26 -11.15 6.48 12.33
C PHE A 26 -10.21 5.62 11.46
N GLY A 27 -9.09 5.20 12.02
CA GLY A 27 -8.15 4.29 11.40
C GLY A 27 -6.82 4.23 12.12
N GLU A 28 -5.84 3.60 11.50
CA GLU A 28 -4.46 3.56 11.99
C GLU A 28 -3.70 4.81 11.53
N ALA A 29 -3.10 5.55 12.47
CA ALA A 29 -2.22 6.67 12.13
C ALA A 29 -0.89 6.14 11.60
N VAL A 30 -0.55 6.55 10.39
CA VAL A 30 0.71 6.20 9.72
C VAL A 30 1.35 7.43 9.10
N PHE A 31 2.62 7.35 8.73
CA PHE A 31 3.30 8.46 8.07
C PHE A 31 4.03 8.01 6.80
N THR A 32 4.16 8.92 5.83
CA THR A 32 4.99 8.70 4.65
C THR A 32 6.08 9.75 4.55
N THR A 33 7.29 9.30 4.16
CA THR A 33 8.45 10.19 3.95
C THR A 33 8.58 10.66 2.50
N GLY A 34 7.63 10.31 1.63
CA GLY A 34 7.60 10.78 0.25
C GLY A 34 7.48 12.31 0.17
N MET A 35 8.35 12.93 -0.60
CA MET A 35 8.35 14.38 -0.82
C MET A 35 7.43 14.80 -1.98
N THR A 36 6.90 13.84 -2.72
CA THR A 36 5.96 13.96 -3.84
C THR A 36 5.02 12.76 -3.86
N GLY A 37 4.03 12.75 -4.77
CA GLY A 37 3.12 11.62 -4.93
C GLY A 37 1.97 11.65 -3.93
N TYR A 38 1.48 12.83 -3.56
CA TYR A 38 0.44 12.96 -2.53
C TYR A 38 -0.90 12.38 -2.99
N GLN A 39 -1.26 12.60 -4.27
CA GLN A 39 -2.48 12.07 -4.86
C GLN A 39 -2.38 10.57 -5.05
N GLU A 40 -1.25 10.09 -5.56
CA GLU A 40 -0.92 8.67 -5.70
C GLU A 40 -1.02 7.96 -4.33
N THR A 41 -0.47 8.56 -3.28
CA THR A 41 -0.54 8.02 -1.90
C THR A 41 -1.97 7.90 -1.40
N LEU A 42 -2.80 8.93 -1.52
CA LEU A 42 -4.17 8.89 -1.01
C LEU A 42 -5.11 7.99 -1.83
N THR A 43 -4.79 7.76 -3.11
CA THR A 43 -5.54 6.88 -4.01
C THR A 43 -5.00 5.45 -4.09
N ASP A 44 -3.88 5.15 -3.43
CA ASP A 44 -3.37 3.78 -3.29
C ASP A 44 -4.29 2.99 -2.34
N PRO A 45 -4.95 1.91 -2.82
CA PRO A 45 -5.85 1.11 -2.00
C PRO A 45 -5.18 0.50 -0.75
N SER A 46 -3.86 0.34 -0.75
CA SER A 46 -3.11 -0.16 0.42
C SER A 46 -3.22 0.75 1.65
N TYR A 47 -3.63 2.01 1.49
CA TYR A 47 -3.92 2.90 2.62
C TYR A 47 -5.35 2.81 3.16
N ALA A 48 -6.17 1.86 2.71
CA ALA A 48 -7.50 1.65 3.27
C ALA A 48 -7.41 1.38 4.79
N GLY A 49 -8.25 2.08 5.57
CA GLY A 49 -8.21 2.00 7.02
C GLY A 49 -7.13 2.86 7.70
N GLN A 50 -6.37 3.70 6.97
CA GLN A 50 -5.26 4.48 7.53
C GLN A 50 -5.46 5.99 7.41
N LEU A 51 -4.98 6.74 8.42
CA LEU A 51 -4.85 8.20 8.42
C LEU A 51 -3.39 8.53 8.10
N VAL A 52 -3.16 9.24 7.01
CA VAL A 52 -1.81 9.42 6.46
C VAL A 52 -1.23 10.79 6.85
N ALA A 53 -0.14 10.77 7.62
CA ALA A 53 0.66 11.95 7.91
C ALA A 53 1.78 12.12 6.88
N PHE A 54 1.76 13.24 6.16
CA PHE A 54 2.81 13.61 5.23
C PHE A 54 3.94 14.35 5.95
N THR A 55 5.18 13.85 5.82
CA THR A 55 6.36 14.53 6.38
C THR A 55 6.85 15.70 5.52
N ALA A 56 6.40 15.80 4.27
CA ALA A 56 6.68 16.92 3.40
C ALA A 56 6.22 18.24 4.04
N ALA A 57 7.04 19.28 3.94
CA ALA A 57 6.77 20.57 4.55
C ALA A 57 5.48 21.24 4.02
N MET A 58 5.13 20.98 2.76
CA MET A 58 3.95 21.50 2.09
C MET A 58 3.38 20.43 1.15
N VAL A 59 2.08 20.15 1.25
CA VAL A 59 1.41 19.06 0.53
C VAL A 59 0.41 19.64 -0.48
N GLY A 60 0.47 19.15 -1.73
CA GLY A 60 -0.39 19.65 -2.83
C GLY A 60 0.19 20.81 -3.63
N ASN A 61 1.45 21.19 -3.40
CA ASN A 61 2.12 22.36 -3.99
C ASN A 61 2.39 22.28 -5.51
N TYR A 62 2.16 21.12 -6.14
CA TYR A 62 2.33 20.93 -7.59
C TYR A 62 1.02 20.60 -8.32
N GLY A 63 -0.10 20.86 -7.65
CA GLY A 63 -1.45 20.69 -8.19
C GLY A 63 -1.93 19.23 -8.29
N VAL A 64 -3.14 19.09 -8.83
CA VAL A 64 -3.86 17.82 -9.01
C VAL A 64 -3.98 17.47 -10.49
N ARG A 65 -3.90 16.18 -10.82
CA ARG A 65 -4.14 15.64 -12.17
C ARG A 65 -4.80 14.28 -12.07
N ASP A 66 -5.82 14.04 -12.87
CA ASP A 66 -6.59 12.78 -12.82
C ASP A 66 -5.73 11.54 -13.17
N GLU A 67 -4.70 11.71 -14.01
CA GLU A 67 -3.81 10.62 -14.42
C GLU A 67 -2.86 10.15 -13.31
N ARG A 68 -2.73 10.92 -12.22
CA ARG A 68 -1.88 10.57 -11.07
C ARG A 68 -2.56 9.63 -10.08
N GLY A 69 -3.88 9.45 -10.17
CA GLY A 69 -4.58 8.52 -9.28
C GLY A 69 -4.18 7.07 -9.54
N GLU A 70 -3.85 6.35 -8.48
CA GLU A 70 -3.55 4.91 -8.55
C GLU A 70 -4.80 4.03 -8.58
N SER A 71 -5.95 4.62 -8.26
CA SER A 71 -7.27 4.00 -8.38
C SER A 71 -8.34 5.03 -8.72
N GLY A 72 -9.62 4.62 -8.72
CA GLY A 72 -10.75 5.48 -9.06
C GLY A 72 -11.20 6.45 -7.95
N ALA A 73 -10.66 6.33 -6.73
CA ALA A 73 -11.03 7.14 -5.57
C ALA A 73 -9.91 7.17 -4.52
N ALA A 74 -10.01 8.07 -3.54
CA ALA A 74 -9.16 8.03 -2.38
C ALA A 74 -9.56 6.89 -1.43
N HIS A 75 -8.58 6.16 -0.91
CA HIS A 75 -8.76 5.04 0.02
C HIS A 75 -8.28 5.36 1.44
N ALA A 76 -7.30 6.25 1.59
CA ALA A 76 -6.91 6.76 2.90
C ALA A 76 -8.13 7.38 3.61
N LYS A 77 -8.16 7.29 4.94
CA LYS A 77 -9.25 7.83 5.75
C LYS A 77 -9.12 9.33 6.04
N ALA A 78 -7.88 9.81 6.16
CA ALA A 78 -7.59 11.24 6.35
C ALA A 78 -6.21 11.62 5.82
N ALA A 79 -6.03 12.91 5.54
CA ALA A 79 -4.75 13.53 5.18
C ALA A 79 -4.31 14.51 6.29
N LEU A 80 -3.12 14.30 6.84
CA LEU A 80 -2.56 15.09 7.93
C LEU A 80 -1.32 15.82 7.41
N MET A 81 -1.31 17.15 7.46
CA MET A 81 -0.31 18.00 6.82
C MET A 81 0.22 19.09 7.75
N ARG A 82 1.49 19.44 7.56
CA ARG A 82 2.05 20.63 8.19
C ARG A 82 1.55 21.91 7.51
N ALA A 83 1.52 21.94 6.18
CA ALA A 83 1.01 23.06 5.41
C ALA A 83 0.31 22.59 4.13
N LEU A 84 -0.85 23.19 3.86
CA LEU A 84 -1.59 23.02 2.61
C LEU A 84 -0.91 23.82 1.47
N GLY A 85 -0.68 23.18 0.33
CA GLY A 85 0.08 23.74 -0.78
C GLY A 85 -0.71 24.54 -1.81
N GLY A 86 -2.03 24.43 -1.83
CA GLY A 86 -2.88 25.14 -2.80
C GLY A 86 -4.36 24.81 -2.64
N GLU A 87 -5.22 25.71 -3.17
CA GLU A 87 -6.68 25.56 -3.08
C GLU A 87 -7.21 24.41 -3.96
N ASP A 88 -6.58 24.15 -5.10
CA ASP A 88 -6.91 23.02 -5.97
C ASP A 88 -6.75 21.66 -5.25
N TRP A 89 -5.73 21.54 -4.39
CA TRP A 89 -5.53 20.38 -3.55
C TRP A 89 -6.63 20.24 -2.48
N ALA A 90 -6.99 21.34 -1.82
CA ALA A 90 -8.09 21.36 -0.86
C ALA A 90 -9.43 20.98 -1.52
N GLN A 91 -9.69 21.49 -2.73
CA GLN A 91 -10.91 21.15 -3.49
C GLN A 91 -10.93 19.68 -3.89
N TRP A 92 -9.79 19.13 -4.29
CA TRP A 92 -9.69 17.69 -4.60
C TRP A 92 -9.97 16.85 -3.35
N LEU A 93 -9.37 17.15 -2.19
CA LEU A 93 -9.62 16.46 -0.94
C LEU A 93 -11.10 16.51 -0.53
N ARG A 94 -11.78 17.66 -0.73
CA ARG A 94 -13.23 17.79 -0.48
C ARG A 94 -14.05 16.91 -1.43
N ARG A 95 -13.69 16.89 -2.72
CA ARG A 95 -14.37 16.05 -3.73
C ARG A 95 -14.25 14.56 -3.41
N GLU A 96 -13.10 14.13 -2.90
CA GLU A 96 -12.87 12.76 -2.46
C GLU A 96 -13.53 12.44 -1.09
N GLY A 97 -14.12 13.43 -0.42
CA GLY A 97 -14.77 13.25 0.89
C GLY A 97 -13.78 13.02 2.05
N LEU A 98 -12.52 13.39 1.88
CA LEU A 98 -11.48 13.16 2.88
C LEU A 98 -11.51 14.20 3.99
N VAL A 99 -11.43 13.76 5.24
CA VAL A 99 -11.05 14.62 6.35
C VAL A 99 -9.58 15.00 6.18
N ALA A 100 -9.28 16.31 6.22
CA ALA A 100 -7.91 16.76 6.09
C ALA A 100 -7.59 17.90 7.07
N LEU A 101 -6.46 17.76 7.75
CA LEU A 101 -5.99 18.71 8.75
C LEU A 101 -4.68 19.34 8.33
N ASP A 102 -4.65 20.67 8.34
CA ASP A 102 -3.50 21.53 8.08
C ASP A 102 -2.99 22.13 9.40
N GLY A 103 -1.70 22.41 9.48
CA GLY A 103 -1.06 22.96 10.68
C GLY A 103 -0.73 21.93 11.76
N ILE A 104 -0.82 20.64 11.43
CA ILE A 104 -0.42 19.54 12.34
C ILE A 104 1.10 19.58 12.53
N ASP A 105 1.56 19.42 13.78
CA ASP A 105 2.99 19.15 14.04
C ASP A 105 3.32 17.71 13.62
N THR A 106 3.52 17.54 12.30
CA THR A 106 3.82 16.24 11.70
C THR A 106 5.16 15.67 12.18
N ARG A 107 6.12 16.52 12.59
CA ARG A 107 7.39 16.06 13.16
C ARG A 107 7.18 15.35 14.48
N SER A 108 6.47 15.99 15.44
CA SER A 108 6.18 15.39 16.73
C SER A 108 5.31 14.14 16.60
N LEU A 109 4.33 14.15 15.68
CA LEU A 109 3.51 12.98 15.36
C LEU A 109 4.38 11.79 14.87
N VAL A 110 5.26 12.03 13.90
CA VAL A 110 6.15 10.99 13.37
C VAL A 110 7.09 10.43 14.43
N MET A 111 7.65 11.29 15.28
CA MET A 111 8.50 10.84 16.41
C MET A 111 7.70 9.94 17.34
N ARG A 112 6.46 10.32 17.69
CA ARG A 112 5.58 9.51 18.55
C ARG A 112 5.28 8.13 17.94
N LEU A 113 4.93 8.10 16.66
CA LEU A 113 4.65 6.84 15.95
C LEU A 113 5.89 5.96 15.79
N ARG A 114 7.09 6.53 15.69
CA ARG A 114 8.33 5.76 15.65
C ARG A 114 8.70 5.14 16.99
N GLU A 115 8.40 5.82 18.08
CA GLU A 115 8.70 5.37 19.44
C GLU A 115 7.70 4.33 19.94
N ALA A 116 6.41 4.56 19.70
CA ALA A 116 5.32 3.75 20.26
C ALA A 116 4.69 2.75 19.25
N GLY A 117 5.02 2.89 17.96
CA GLY A 117 4.39 2.15 16.88
C GLY A 117 3.24 2.91 16.22
N ALA A 118 2.78 2.39 15.07
CA ALA A 118 1.53 2.83 14.47
C ALA A 118 0.37 2.46 15.39
N MET A 119 -0.59 3.38 15.56
CA MET A 119 -1.65 3.20 16.54
C MET A 119 -2.99 3.69 16.01
N ARG A 120 -4.07 3.19 16.61
CA ARG A 120 -5.43 3.66 16.31
C ARG A 120 -5.55 5.15 16.58
N ALA A 121 -6.30 5.83 15.73
CA ALA A 121 -6.48 7.26 15.83
C ALA A 121 -7.82 7.71 15.24
N VAL A 122 -8.19 8.94 15.54
CA VAL A 122 -9.29 9.63 14.89
C VAL A 122 -8.87 11.03 14.45
N ALA A 123 -9.21 11.39 13.21
CA ALA A 123 -9.14 12.75 12.72
C ALA A 123 -10.54 13.37 12.74
N VAL A 124 -10.68 14.54 13.36
CA VAL A 124 -11.95 15.27 13.53
C VAL A 124 -11.81 16.65 12.91
N SER A 125 -12.75 17.04 12.05
CA SER A 125 -12.75 18.33 11.36
C SER A 125 -13.23 19.51 12.21
N ASP A 126 -14.01 19.23 13.27
CA ASP A 126 -14.60 20.26 14.16
C ASP A 126 -14.56 19.81 15.62
N GLU A 127 -13.62 20.41 16.38
CA GLU A 127 -13.43 20.12 17.81
C GLU A 127 -14.64 20.56 18.67
N VAL A 128 -15.40 21.57 18.24
CA VAL A 128 -16.59 22.04 18.96
C VAL A 128 -17.75 21.05 18.81
N ALA A 129 -17.93 20.54 17.58
CA ALA A 129 -18.98 19.55 17.32
C ALA A 129 -18.66 18.18 17.94
N ARG A 130 -17.36 17.84 18.08
CA ARG A 130 -16.91 16.58 18.69
C ARG A 130 -15.70 16.82 19.60
N PRO A 131 -15.92 16.96 20.92
CA PRO A 131 -14.85 17.13 21.90
C PRO A 131 -13.91 15.93 22.01
N VAL A 132 -12.64 16.18 22.34
CA VAL A 132 -11.60 15.15 22.47
C VAL A 132 -12.00 14.04 23.46
N ALA A 133 -12.66 14.43 24.58
CA ALA A 133 -13.06 13.47 25.62
C ALA A 133 -14.01 12.37 25.10
N ASP A 134 -14.89 12.71 24.15
CA ASP A 134 -15.89 11.78 23.62
C ASP A 134 -15.27 10.82 22.58
N ALA A 135 -14.16 11.22 21.96
CA ALA A 135 -13.53 10.48 20.89
C ALA A 135 -12.61 9.36 21.37
N LEU A 136 -12.03 9.45 22.57
CA LEU A 136 -11.04 8.48 23.06
C LEU A 136 -11.64 7.07 23.26
N GLU A 137 -12.81 6.97 23.88
CA GLU A 137 -13.48 5.68 24.07
C GLU A 137 -13.81 5.02 22.74
N GLU A 138 -14.20 5.82 21.74
CA GLU A 138 -14.53 5.32 20.40
C GLU A 138 -13.30 4.81 19.64
N ILE A 139 -12.12 5.44 19.81
CA ILE A 139 -10.87 4.92 19.24
C ILE A 139 -10.56 3.55 19.82
N LEU A 140 -10.69 3.38 21.14
CA LEU A 140 -10.40 2.11 21.80
C LEU A 140 -11.38 1.00 21.42
N ALA A 141 -12.59 1.35 20.98
CA ALA A 141 -13.59 0.43 20.45
C ALA A 141 -13.34 0.04 18.98
N GLN A 142 -12.49 0.79 18.23
CA GLN A 142 -12.13 0.41 16.85
C GLN A 142 -11.22 -0.83 16.85
N PRO A 143 -11.33 -1.69 15.83
CA PRO A 143 -10.38 -2.79 15.67
C PRO A 143 -8.96 -2.25 15.37
N ALA A 144 -7.94 -2.96 15.84
CA ALA A 144 -6.57 -2.75 15.40
C ALA A 144 -6.41 -3.16 13.92
N MET A 145 -5.31 -2.77 13.25
CA MET A 145 -5.05 -3.20 11.88
C MET A 145 -4.75 -4.70 11.80
N GLU A 146 -4.15 -5.26 12.84
CA GLU A 146 -3.97 -6.71 12.96
C GLU A 146 -5.33 -7.43 12.96
N GLY A 147 -5.40 -8.50 12.19
CA GLY A 147 -6.62 -9.32 12.02
C GLY A 147 -7.62 -8.72 11.03
N GLN A 148 -7.37 -7.58 10.38
CA GLN A 148 -8.29 -7.00 9.42
C GLN A 148 -8.03 -7.47 7.98
N ALA A 149 -8.96 -8.26 7.43
CA ALA A 149 -9.02 -8.62 6.01
C ALA A 149 -9.72 -7.52 5.22
N LEU A 150 -8.96 -6.57 4.63
CA LEU A 150 -9.53 -5.41 3.94
C LEU A 150 -9.64 -5.57 2.42
N VAL A 151 -9.07 -6.60 1.84
CA VAL A 151 -8.98 -6.84 0.39
C VAL A 151 -10.35 -6.79 -0.30
N ALA A 152 -11.36 -7.43 0.27
CA ALA A 152 -12.71 -7.45 -0.31
C ALA A 152 -13.38 -6.07 -0.42
N GLN A 153 -12.90 -5.07 0.34
CA GLN A 153 -13.44 -3.70 0.31
C GLN A 153 -12.91 -2.89 -0.87
N VAL A 154 -11.75 -3.27 -1.43
CA VAL A 154 -11.03 -2.48 -2.44
C VAL A 154 -10.89 -3.21 -3.79
N SER A 155 -11.01 -4.53 -3.81
CA SER A 155 -10.92 -5.36 -5.01
C SER A 155 -12.06 -5.09 -5.99
N THR A 156 -11.77 -5.19 -7.28
CA THR A 156 -12.82 -5.18 -8.32
C THR A 156 -13.82 -6.33 -8.08
N ARG A 157 -15.08 -6.09 -8.43
CA ARG A 157 -16.13 -7.11 -8.30
C ARG A 157 -16.29 -7.99 -9.55
N VAL A 158 -15.81 -7.49 -10.68
CA VAL A 158 -15.90 -8.18 -11.97
C VAL A 158 -14.58 -8.07 -12.71
N PRO A 159 -14.17 -9.09 -13.45
CA PRO A 159 -12.97 -9.00 -14.30
C PRO A 159 -13.14 -7.90 -15.34
N TYR A 160 -12.03 -7.24 -15.68
CA TYR A 160 -11.98 -6.32 -16.82
C TYR A 160 -10.63 -6.39 -17.52
N VAL A 161 -10.64 -6.12 -18.82
CA VAL A 161 -9.44 -6.06 -19.63
C VAL A 161 -8.83 -4.66 -19.50
N TYR A 162 -7.58 -4.59 -19.02
CA TYR A 162 -6.82 -3.34 -18.95
C TYR A 162 -6.09 -3.07 -20.27
N ALA A 163 -5.48 -4.10 -20.87
CA ALA A 163 -4.81 -4.05 -22.15
C ALA A 163 -5.19 -5.29 -22.98
N GLU A 164 -5.86 -5.07 -24.13
CA GLU A 164 -6.37 -6.15 -24.99
C GLU A 164 -5.29 -6.80 -25.84
N THR A 165 -4.27 -6.04 -26.21
CA THR A 165 -3.23 -6.48 -27.15
C THR A 165 -1.92 -6.70 -26.42
N GLY A 166 -1.19 -7.73 -26.83
CA GLY A 166 0.11 -8.07 -26.25
C GLY A 166 0.27 -9.59 -26.06
N SER A 167 1.48 -9.99 -25.76
CA SER A 167 1.85 -11.35 -25.37
C SER A 167 3.06 -11.26 -24.44
N PRO A 168 3.06 -11.96 -23.30
CA PRO A 168 2.07 -12.93 -22.80
C PRO A 168 0.74 -12.30 -22.33
N HIS A 169 -0.29 -13.14 -22.08
CA HIS A 169 -1.54 -12.74 -21.44
C HIS A 169 -1.44 -12.97 -19.92
N VAL A 170 -1.46 -11.90 -19.15
CA VAL A 170 -1.24 -11.91 -17.71
C VAL A 170 -2.53 -11.60 -16.94
N ALA A 171 -2.82 -12.39 -15.90
CA ALA A 171 -3.82 -12.02 -14.90
C ALA A 171 -3.18 -11.14 -13.83
N LEU A 172 -3.78 -9.99 -13.53
CA LEU A 172 -3.49 -9.19 -12.34
C LEU A 172 -4.61 -9.43 -11.32
N VAL A 173 -4.30 -10.18 -10.26
CA VAL A 173 -5.25 -10.41 -9.16
C VAL A 173 -5.31 -9.16 -8.31
N ASP A 174 -6.50 -8.58 -8.23
CA ASP A 174 -6.75 -7.30 -7.57
C ASP A 174 -7.03 -7.49 -6.07
N TYR A 175 -5.99 -7.38 -5.27
CA TYR A 175 -6.10 -7.26 -3.81
C TYR A 175 -6.22 -5.81 -3.33
N GLY A 176 -6.28 -4.87 -4.25
CA GLY A 176 -6.20 -3.44 -4.11
C GLY A 176 -5.09 -2.91 -5.01
N ALA A 177 -5.14 -3.33 -6.29
CA ALA A 177 -4.08 -3.09 -7.26
C ALA A 177 -3.95 -1.61 -7.60
N LYS A 178 -2.72 -1.10 -7.54
CA LYS A 178 -2.39 0.20 -8.12
C LYS A 178 -2.45 0.13 -9.64
N ARG A 179 -3.06 1.15 -10.24
CA ARG A 179 -3.17 1.29 -11.72
C ARG A 179 -1.81 1.22 -12.42
N SER A 180 -0.76 1.72 -11.76
CA SER A 180 0.60 1.68 -12.28
C SER A 180 1.15 0.26 -12.47
N ILE A 181 0.71 -0.75 -11.70
CA ILE A 181 1.10 -2.15 -11.93
C ILE A 181 0.58 -2.62 -13.30
N ALA A 182 -0.73 -2.48 -13.55
CA ALA A 182 -1.33 -2.87 -14.82
C ALA A 182 -0.69 -2.12 -16.00
N ARG A 183 -0.44 -0.82 -15.83
CA ARG A 183 0.25 0.01 -16.83
C ARG A 183 1.64 -0.52 -17.15
N ARG A 184 2.47 -0.85 -16.13
CA ARG A 184 3.83 -1.34 -16.34
C ARG A 184 3.87 -2.71 -17.03
N LEU A 185 2.93 -3.59 -16.71
CA LEU A 185 2.78 -4.86 -17.40
C LEU A 185 2.42 -4.65 -18.88
N ALA A 186 1.49 -3.75 -19.17
CA ALA A 186 1.12 -3.40 -20.54
C ALA A 186 2.27 -2.69 -21.29
N ASP A 187 2.99 -1.77 -20.64
CA ASP A 187 4.18 -1.11 -21.21
C ASP A 187 5.29 -2.13 -21.56
N ALA A 188 5.38 -3.25 -20.82
CA ALA A 188 6.28 -4.36 -21.10
C ALA A 188 5.77 -5.28 -22.24
N GLY A 189 4.60 -5.01 -22.79
CA GLY A 189 4.02 -5.70 -23.93
C GLY A 189 3.07 -6.86 -23.59
N ALA A 190 2.67 -7.03 -22.31
CA ALA A 190 1.67 -8.01 -21.94
C ALA A 190 0.24 -7.55 -22.28
N ALA A 191 -0.63 -8.48 -22.67
CA ALA A 191 -2.06 -8.31 -22.50
C ALA A 191 -2.41 -8.50 -21.04
N VAL A 192 -3.26 -7.63 -20.46
CA VAL A 192 -3.52 -7.61 -19.01
C VAL A 192 -5.01 -7.66 -18.74
N THR A 193 -5.43 -8.69 -17.99
CA THR A 193 -6.77 -8.79 -17.42
C THR A 193 -6.69 -8.65 -15.92
N VAL A 194 -7.39 -7.68 -15.36
CA VAL A 194 -7.54 -7.52 -13.91
C VAL A 194 -8.71 -8.36 -13.43
N VAL A 195 -8.47 -9.18 -12.42
CA VAL A 195 -9.46 -10.14 -11.90
C VAL A 195 -9.68 -9.96 -10.40
N PRO A 196 -10.88 -10.25 -9.88
CA PRO A 196 -11.18 -10.14 -8.45
C PRO A 196 -10.24 -11.00 -7.57
N HIS A 197 -10.03 -10.57 -6.32
CA HIS A 197 -9.25 -11.30 -5.32
C HIS A 197 -9.72 -12.75 -5.12
N SER A 198 -11.01 -13.00 -5.32
CA SER A 198 -11.66 -14.31 -5.12
C SER A 198 -11.64 -15.21 -6.36
N THR A 199 -10.91 -14.84 -7.41
CA THR A 199 -10.84 -15.64 -8.65
C THR A 199 -10.17 -17.00 -8.35
N PRO A 200 -10.81 -18.13 -8.73
CA PRO A 200 -10.29 -19.46 -8.44
C PRO A 200 -8.96 -19.75 -9.14
N SER A 201 -8.11 -20.56 -8.49
CA SER A 201 -6.83 -21.02 -9.05
C SER A 201 -6.96 -21.68 -10.41
N SER A 202 -8.06 -22.41 -10.67
CA SER A 202 -8.36 -23.07 -11.93
C SER A 202 -8.62 -22.11 -13.10
N GLU A 203 -9.11 -20.91 -12.83
CA GLU A 203 -9.26 -19.85 -13.82
C GLU A 203 -7.94 -19.12 -14.04
N LEU A 204 -7.25 -18.78 -12.95
CA LEU A 204 -5.95 -18.12 -12.99
C LEU A 204 -4.89 -18.95 -13.74
N ALA A 205 -4.92 -20.26 -13.61
CA ALA A 205 -4.00 -21.17 -14.30
C ALA A 205 -4.16 -21.22 -15.85
N ARG A 206 -5.13 -20.49 -16.40
CA ARG A 206 -5.33 -20.37 -17.86
C ARG A 206 -4.53 -19.22 -18.48
N PHE A 207 -3.97 -18.33 -17.66
CA PHE A 207 -3.12 -17.23 -18.11
C PHE A 207 -1.67 -17.70 -18.26
N ASP A 208 -0.88 -16.99 -19.06
CA ASP A 208 0.55 -17.27 -19.23
C ASP A 208 1.35 -16.94 -17.96
N GLY A 209 0.85 -16.03 -17.13
CA GLY A 209 1.40 -15.66 -15.83
C GLY A 209 0.38 -14.95 -14.95
N VAL A 210 0.61 -14.97 -13.64
CA VAL A 210 -0.26 -14.35 -12.63
C VAL A 210 0.53 -13.38 -11.77
N VAL A 211 0.06 -12.14 -11.69
CA VAL A 211 0.57 -11.13 -10.76
C VAL A 211 -0.38 -11.01 -9.58
N LEU A 212 0.13 -11.20 -8.38
CA LEU A 212 -0.56 -10.98 -7.11
C LEU A 212 -0.27 -9.54 -6.69
N SER A 213 -1.27 -8.67 -6.67
CA SER A 213 -1.06 -7.24 -6.46
C SER A 213 -0.73 -6.87 -5.02
N ASN A 214 -0.45 -5.59 -4.80
CA ASN A 214 -0.48 -4.94 -3.51
C ASN A 214 -1.91 -4.90 -2.95
N GLY A 215 -2.05 -4.53 -1.67
CA GLY A 215 -3.35 -4.38 -1.03
C GLY A 215 -3.26 -4.01 0.45
N PRO A 216 -4.39 -3.66 1.08
CA PRO A 216 -4.47 -3.24 2.48
C PRO A 216 -4.68 -4.39 3.46
N GLY A 217 -4.44 -4.08 4.73
CA GLY A 217 -4.80 -4.94 5.85
C GLY A 217 -3.72 -5.93 6.24
N ASP A 218 -4.12 -6.90 7.04
CA ASP A 218 -3.29 -7.99 7.53
C ASP A 218 -3.36 -9.17 6.55
N PRO A 219 -2.22 -9.74 6.10
CA PRO A 219 -2.23 -10.91 5.23
C PRO A 219 -2.68 -12.20 5.94
N GLU A 220 -2.52 -12.31 7.26
CA GLU A 220 -2.77 -13.56 7.99
C GLU A 220 -4.22 -14.05 7.85
N PRO A 221 -5.27 -13.22 8.02
CA PRO A 221 -6.65 -13.70 7.89
C PRO A 221 -7.09 -13.99 6.43
N LEU A 222 -6.24 -13.75 5.43
CA LEU A 222 -6.54 -13.99 4.02
C LEU A 222 -6.32 -15.46 3.62
N HIS A 223 -6.97 -16.38 4.34
CA HIS A 223 -6.77 -17.83 4.18
C HIS A 223 -7.19 -18.36 2.81
N ALA A 224 -8.27 -17.83 2.23
CA ALA A 224 -8.76 -18.24 0.91
C ALA A 224 -7.80 -17.81 -0.21
N GLU A 225 -7.30 -16.58 -0.13
CA GLU A 225 -6.32 -16.02 -1.06
C GLU A 225 -4.99 -16.78 -0.96
N THR A 226 -4.50 -17.04 0.25
CA THR A 226 -3.29 -17.84 0.51
C THR A 226 -3.44 -19.26 -0.05
N GLN A 227 -4.61 -19.90 0.13
CA GLN A 227 -4.87 -21.22 -0.45
C GLN A 227 -4.87 -21.18 -1.98
N THR A 228 -5.47 -20.16 -2.59
CA THR A 228 -5.42 -19.95 -4.04
C THR A 228 -3.97 -19.82 -4.54
N VAL A 229 -3.13 -19.06 -3.85
CA VAL A 229 -1.70 -18.94 -4.19
C VAL A 229 -0.98 -20.28 -4.06
N ARG A 230 -1.23 -21.05 -2.99
CA ARG A 230 -0.65 -22.40 -2.79
C ARG A 230 -1.00 -23.36 -3.91
N GLU A 231 -2.19 -23.25 -4.47
CA GLU A 231 -2.63 -24.07 -5.60
C GLU A 231 -2.04 -23.61 -6.96
N LEU A 232 -1.63 -22.33 -7.09
CA LEU A 232 -1.07 -21.77 -8.32
C LEU A 232 0.42 -22.06 -8.49
N VAL A 233 1.19 -22.00 -7.39
CA VAL A 233 2.65 -22.17 -7.45
C VAL A 233 3.01 -23.53 -8.05
N GLY A 234 3.98 -23.55 -8.95
CA GLY A 234 4.39 -24.71 -9.73
C GLY A 234 3.50 -25.01 -10.98
N ARG A 235 2.34 -24.38 -11.10
CA ARG A 235 1.43 -24.57 -12.28
C ARG A 235 1.62 -23.48 -13.31
N VAL A 236 1.67 -22.24 -12.88
CA VAL A 236 1.83 -21.04 -13.71
C VAL A 236 2.88 -20.12 -13.06
N PRO A 237 3.64 -19.34 -13.83
CA PRO A 237 4.53 -18.34 -13.27
C PRO A 237 3.77 -17.32 -12.42
N VAL A 238 4.27 -17.06 -11.20
CA VAL A 238 3.65 -16.13 -10.25
C VAL A 238 4.62 -15.03 -9.87
N LEU A 239 4.16 -13.77 -9.88
CA LEU A 239 4.87 -12.63 -9.31
C LEU A 239 4.04 -11.98 -8.21
N GLY A 240 4.56 -11.95 -6.97
CA GLY A 240 3.91 -11.26 -5.84
C GLY A 240 4.48 -9.86 -5.60
N ILE A 241 3.60 -8.87 -5.38
CA ILE A 241 3.98 -7.48 -5.07
C ILE A 241 3.34 -7.07 -3.75
N CYS A 242 4.14 -6.65 -2.78
CA CYS A 242 3.72 -6.14 -1.47
C CYS A 242 2.81 -7.15 -0.74
N LEU A 243 1.49 -6.98 -0.69
CA LEU A 243 0.58 -7.99 -0.12
C LEU A 243 0.72 -9.35 -0.85
N GLY A 244 0.87 -9.34 -2.18
CA GLY A 244 1.12 -10.56 -2.96
C GLY A 244 2.41 -11.28 -2.59
N HIS A 245 3.46 -10.56 -2.17
CA HIS A 245 4.68 -11.15 -1.60
C HIS A 245 4.39 -11.83 -0.25
N GLN A 246 3.61 -11.19 0.62
CA GLN A 246 3.24 -11.74 1.92
C GLN A 246 2.39 -13.00 1.77
N LEU A 247 1.41 -12.99 0.86
CA LEU A 247 0.58 -14.16 0.55
C LEU A 247 1.40 -15.31 -0.05
N LEU A 248 2.40 -15.01 -0.90
CA LEU A 248 3.33 -16.02 -1.40
C LEU A 248 4.18 -16.60 -0.27
N GLY A 249 4.67 -15.76 0.65
CA GLY A 249 5.38 -16.20 1.86
C GLY A 249 4.53 -17.17 2.69
N LEU A 250 3.28 -16.79 3.02
CA LEU A 250 2.34 -17.65 3.75
C LEU A 250 2.04 -18.95 3.00
N ALA A 251 1.89 -18.91 1.68
CA ALA A 251 1.63 -20.08 0.84
C ALA A 251 2.81 -21.06 0.81
N THR A 252 4.03 -20.58 0.99
CA THR A 252 5.27 -21.36 1.01
C THR A 252 5.75 -21.72 2.42
N GLY A 253 4.97 -21.36 3.47
CA GLY A 253 5.22 -21.80 4.84
C GLY A 253 5.97 -20.79 5.73
N TYR A 254 6.16 -19.57 5.26
CA TYR A 254 6.67 -18.48 6.10
C TYR A 254 5.55 -17.90 6.97
N GLU A 255 5.94 -17.18 8.01
CA GLU A 255 5.05 -16.38 8.86
C GLU A 255 5.13 -14.90 8.49
N THR A 256 4.06 -14.15 8.77
CA THR A 256 4.07 -12.70 8.69
C THR A 256 4.04 -12.06 10.08
N PHE A 257 4.44 -10.80 10.17
CA PHE A 257 4.40 -10.04 11.41
C PHE A 257 4.19 -8.56 11.13
N LYS A 258 3.62 -7.85 12.10
CA LYS A 258 3.45 -6.40 11.99
C LYS A 258 4.75 -5.68 12.36
N LEU A 259 5.17 -4.75 11.50
CA LEU A 259 6.26 -3.82 11.80
C LEU A 259 5.77 -2.74 12.78
N PRO A 260 6.62 -2.23 13.67
CA PRO A 260 6.19 -1.22 14.66
C PRO A 260 5.53 0.01 14.02
N PHE A 261 6.09 0.55 12.95
CA PHE A 261 5.54 1.71 12.24
C PHE A 261 5.48 1.52 10.71
N GLY A 262 5.92 0.37 10.20
CA GLY A 262 5.94 0.02 8.78
C GLY A 262 6.96 0.79 7.95
N HIS A 263 7.07 0.40 6.68
CA HIS A 263 7.88 1.09 5.68
C HIS A 263 6.97 1.88 4.75
N ARG A 264 7.12 3.23 4.73
CA ARG A 264 6.34 4.11 3.84
C ARG A 264 7.19 5.28 3.37
N GLY A 265 7.40 5.32 2.06
CA GLY A 265 8.21 6.35 1.42
C GLY A 265 8.81 5.89 0.11
N ALA A 266 9.53 6.79 -0.55
CA ALA A 266 10.08 6.57 -1.88
C ALA A 266 11.62 6.58 -1.91
N ASN A 267 12.25 6.31 -0.77
CA ASN A 267 13.71 6.41 -0.60
C ASN A 267 14.30 5.29 0.27
N HIS A 268 13.69 4.09 0.23
CA HIS A 268 14.13 2.95 1.01
C HIS A 268 15.19 2.15 0.23
N PRO A 269 16.41 1.98 0.79
CA PRO A 269 17.45 1.21 0.14
C PRO A 269 17.24 -0.29 0.40
N VAL A 270 17.19 -1.05 -0.68
CA VAL A 270 17.05 -2.51 -0.66
C VAL A 270 18.25 -3.14 -1.37
N LEU A 271 18.90 -4.09 -0.72
CA LEU A 271 20.00 -4.86 -1.28
C LEU A 271 19.46 -6.05 -2.08
N GLU A 272 19.77 -6.12 -3.37
CA GLU A 272 19.62 -7.33 -4.17
C GLU A 272 20.82 -8.26 -3.88
N ARG A 273 20.60 -9.35 -3.15
CA ARG A 273 21.69 -10.23 -2.67
C ARG A 273 22.47 -10.88 -3.82
N ARG A 274 21.79 -11.23 -4.93
CA ARG A 274 22.41 -11.94 -6.06
C ARG A 274 23.46 -11.10 -6.79
N THR A 275 23.18 -9.80 -6.97
CA THR A 275 24.05 -8.90 -7.74
C THR A 275 24.88 -7.97 -6.85
N GLY A 276 24.54 -7.84 -5.58
CA GLY A 276 25.11 -6.85 -4.67
C GLY A 276 24.67 -5.41 -4.94
N ARG A 277 23.70 -5.20 -5.83
CA ARG A 277 23.18 -3.86 -6.14
C ARG A 277 22.27 -3.38 -5.01
N VAL A 278 22.30 -2.08 -4.78
CA VAL A 278 21.33 -1.39 -3.93
C VAL A 278 20.33 -0.69 -4.83
N LEU A 279 19.03 -1.01 -4.65
CA LEU A 279 17.92 -0.34 -5.30
C LEU A 279 17.35 0.69 -4.34
N VAL A 280 17.01 1.87 -4.83
CA VAL A 280 16.17 2.81 -4.09
C VAL A 280 14.72 2.49 -4.44
N THR A 281 13.92 2.17 -3.43
CA THR A 281 12.58 1.61 -3.64
C THR A 281 11.47 2.48 -3.05
N SER A 282 10.27 2.32 -3.60
CA SER A 282 9.02 2.81 -3.03
C SER A 282 8.42 1.74 -2.12
N GLN A 283 8.01 2.13 -0.90
CA GLN A 283 7.48 1.26 0.12
C GLN A 283 6.15 1.77 0.65
N ASN A 284 5.22 0.86 0.88
CA ASN A 284 3.96 1.12 1.60
C ASN A 284 3.42 -0.17 2.20
N HIS A 285 3.98 -0.62 3.32
CA HIS A 285 3.47 -1.79 4.04
C HIS A 285 3.66 -1.67 5.54
N GLY A 286 2.73 -2.25 6.31
CA GLY A 286 2.79 -2.34 7.76
C GLY A 286 3.13 -3.74 8.25
N PHE A 287 3.06 -4.74 7.38
CA PHE A 287 3.40 -6.13 7.65
C PHE A 287 4.58 -6.56 6.80
N ALA A 288 5.31 -7.57 7.25
CA ALA A 288 6.46 -8.15 6.55
C ALA A 288 6.50 -9.67 6.76
N VAL A 289 7.24 -10.36 5.91
CA VAL A 289 7.50 -11.80 6.06
C VAL A 289 8.65 -11.98 7.03
N ARG A 290 8.47 -12.89 8.00
CA ARG A 290 9.49 -13.23 8.99
C ARG A 290 10.65 -13.98 8.31
N PRO A 291 11.91 -13.55 8.49
CA PRO A 291 13.05 -14.30 7.96
C PRO A 291 13.15 -15.66 8.64
N SER A 292 13.62 -16.67 7.92
CA SER A 292 14.00 -17.97 8.45
C SER A 292 15.53 -18.18 8.32
N GLU A 293 16.08 -19.17 9.02
CA GLU A 293 17.53 -19.48 8.95
C GLU A 293 17.97 -19.90 7.52
N ASP A 294 17.05 -20.58 6.81
CA ASP A 294 17.25 -21.05 5.43
C ASP A 294 16.48 -20.19 4.42
N ASP A 295 16.41 -18.86 4.65
CA ASP A 295 15.62 -17.99 3.79
C ASP A 295 16.20 -17.91 2.36
N GLU A 296 15.30 -18.02 1.36
CA GLU A 296 15.59 -17.79 -0.05
C GLU A 296 15.41 -16.31 -0.42
N ALA A 297 15.60 -15.42 0.55
CA ALA A 297 15.45 -13.99 0.37
C ALA A 297 16.46 -13.47 -0.67
N THR A 298 15.92 -12.91 -1.74
CA THR A 298 16.71 -12.29 -2.81
C THR A 298 16.96 -10.82 -2.57
N HIS A 299 16.09 -10.18 -1.81
CA HIS A 299 16.16 -8.76 -1.50
C HIS A 299 15.98 -8.54 0.01
N VAL A 300 16.73 -7.58 0.56
CA VAL A 300 16.74 -7.27 2.00
C VAL A 300 16.80 -5.76 2.21
N SER A 301 15.96 -5.24 3.12
CA SER A 301 16.00 -3.85 3.56
C SER A 301 17.34 -3.53 4.25
N LEU A 302 17.99 -2.45 3.84
CA LEU A 302 19.21 -1.98 4.50
C LEU A 302 18.93 -1.16 5.77
N TYR A 303 17.66 -0.87 6.09
CA TYR A 303 17.32 -0.18 7.32
C TYR A 303 17.24 -1.11 8.53
N ASP A 304 16.69 -2.31 8.34
CA ASP A 304 16.34 -3.19 9.46
C ASP A 304 16.48 -4.70 9.17
N GLY A 305 16.93 -5.05 7.96
CA GLY A 305 17.11 -6.46 7.56
C GLY A 305 15.81 -7.19 7.19
N THR A 306 14.67 -6.48 7.08
CA THR A 306 13.40 -7.06 6.63
C THR A 306 13.57 -7.76 5.28
N VAL A 307 12.93 -8.92 5.11
CA VAL A 307 12.87 -9.63 3.83
C VAL A 307 12.06 -8.81 2.83
N GLU A 308 12.66 -8.51 1.70
CA GLU A 308 12.10 -7.65 0.66
C GLU A 308 11.83 -8.37 -0.67
N GLY A 309 12.08 -9.68 -0.73
CA GLY A 309 11.77 -10.47 -1.91
C GLY A 309 12.25 -11.91 -1.84
N PHE A 310 11.56 -12.77 -2.58
CA PHE A 310 11.85 -14.18 -2.74
C PHE A 310 11.99 -14.57 -4.22
N ASP A 311 12.72 -15.66 -4.47
CA ASP A 311 12.72 -16.37 -5.75
C ASP A 311 12.66 -17.88 -5.47
N PHE A 312 11.59 -18.53 -5.90
CA PHE A 312 11.33 -19.96 -5.78
C PHE A 312 11.30 -20.61 -7.17
N PRO A 313 12.46 -20.89 -7.80
CA PRO A 313 12.51 -21.38 -9.19
C PRO A 313 11.73 -22.68 -9.41
N ALA A 314 11.80 -23.61 -8.44
CA ALA A 314 11.07 -24.88 -8.49
C ALA A 314 9.54 -24.71 -8.49
N LEU A 315 9.05 -23.59 -7.92
CA LEU A 315 7.65 -23.22 -7.87
C LEU A 315 7.25 -22.22 -8.98
N ARG A 316 8.21 -21.80 -9.82
CA ARG A 316 8.01 -20.75 -10.84
C ARG A 316 7.42 -19.47 -10.23
N ALA A 317 7.84 -19.13 -9.02
CA ALA A 317 7.27 -18.02 -8.25
C ALA A 317 8.37 -17.11 -7.71
N ARG A 318 8.16 -15.80 -7.82
CA ARG A 318 9.01 -14.78 -7.22
C ARG A 318 8.18 -13.65 -6.65
N SER A 319 8.77 -12.85 -5.79
CA SER A 319 8.06 -11.72 -5.21
C SER A 319 9.00 -10.62 -4.72
N VAL A 320 8.42 -9.43 -4.57
CA VAL A 320 9.06 -8.29 -3.92
C VAL A 320 8.09 -7.61 -2.95
N GLN A 321 8.60 -7.19 -1.78
CA GLN A 321 7.80 -6.50 -0.78
C GLN A 321 7.58 -5.03 -1.14
N PHE A 322 8.56 -4.40 -1.77
CA PHE A 322 8.48 -3.03 -2.29
C PHE A 322 7.64 -2.94 -3.57
N HIS A 323 7.38 -1.71 -4.01
CA HIS A 323 6.59 -1.40 -5.19
C HIS A 323 7.49 -1.21 -6.43
N PRO A 324 7.68 -2.23 -7.28
CA PRO A 324 8.54 -2.12 -8.45
C PRO A 324 7.95 -1.22 -9.54
N GLU A 325 6.62 -1.01 -9.55
CA GLU A 325 5.93 -0.09 -10.45
C GLU A 325 6.23 1.38 -10.15
N ALA A 326 6.68 1.68 -8.94
CA ALA A 326 6.85 3.00 -8.36
C ALA A 326 5.61 3.88 -8.48
N GLY A 327 5.03 4.65 -8.11
CA GLY A 327 3.82 5.43 -8.27
C GLY A 327 3.30 5.84 -6.87
N PRO A 328 3.98 6.82 -6.25
CA PRO A 328 5.19 7.56 -6.62
C PRO A 328 6.48 6.79 -6.34
N GLY A 329 7.58 7.25 -6.87
CA GLY A 329 8.89 6.79 -6.44
C GLY A 329 9.96 6.64 -7.53
N PRO A 330 11.14 6.14 -7.15
CA PRO A 330 12.26 5.91 -8.06
C PRO A 330 11.98 4.75 -9.03
N HIS A 331 12.74 4.73 -10.13
CA HIS A 331 12.52 3.79 -11.22
C HIS A 331 13.50 2.61 -11.22
N ASP A 332 14.33 2.49 -10.18
CA ASP A 332 15.38 1.48 -10.07
C ASP A 332 14.82 0.04 -10.19
N ALA A 333 13.59 -0.16 -9.73
CA ALA A 333 12.91 -1.46 -9.70
C ALA A 333 12.03 -1.76 -10.93
N TRP A 334 11.81 -0.80 -11.85
CA TRP A 334 11.00 -1.04 -13.07
C TRP A 334 11.43 -2.27 -13.89
N PRO A 335 12.74 -2.57 -14.03
CA PRO A 335 13.17 -3.75 -14.77
C PRO A 335 12.60 -5.09 -14.24
N ILE A 336 12.19 -5.16 -12.97
CA ILE A 336 11.63 -6.39 -12.38
C ILE A 336 10.37 -6.84 -13.11
N LEU A 337 9.42 -5.90 -13.34
CA LEU A 337 8.18 -6.20 -14.08
C LEU A 337 8.47 -6.52 -15.55
N ALA A 338 9.32 -5.71 -16.19
CA ALA A 338 9.64 -5.89 -17.60
C ALA A 338 10.37 -7.24 -17.86
N SER A 339 11.35 -7.59 -17.02
CA SER A 339 12.06 -8.87 -17.16
C SER A 339 11.15 -10.07 -16.89
N TRP A 340 10.23 -9.96 -15.92
CA TRP A 340 9.28 -11.02 -15.64
C TRP A 340 8.34 -11.27 -16.84
N VAL A 341 7.82 -10.21 -17.47
CA VAL A 341 7.00 -10.33 -18.70
C VAL A 341 7.82 -10.94 -19.84
N GLU A 342 9.08 -10.56 -20.00
CA GLU A 342 9.95 -11.11 -21.06
C GLU A 342 10.20 -12.62 -20.87
N GLU A 343 10.40 -13.07 -19.62
CA GLU A 343 10.61 -14.50 -19.31
C GLU A 343 9.38 -15.38 -19.56
N LEU A 344 8.17 -14.79 -19.63
CA LEU A 344 6.94 -15.51 -19.97
C LEU A 344 6.80 -15.76 -21.48
N ARG A 345 7.58 -15.07 -22.31
CA ARG A 345 7.54 -15.26 -23.76
C ARG A 345 8.13 -16.62 -24.15
N PRO A 346 7.56 -17.30 -25.17
CA PRO A 346 8.02 -18.61 -25.60
C PRO A 346 9.43 -18.59 -26.20
#